data_704b4f70f1fd434974f01ad24b50cb4c
#
_entry.id   704b4f70f1fd434974f01ad24b50cb4c
#
_cell.length_a   1.000
_cell.length_b   1.000
_cell.length_c   1.000
_cell.angle_alpha   90.00
_cell.angle_beta   90.00
_cell.angle_gamma   90.00
#
_symmetry.space_group_name_H-M   'P 1'
#
loop_
_entity.id
_entity.type
_entity.pdbx_description
1 polymer ?
#
loop_
_entity_poly.entity_id
_entity_poly.type
_entity_poly.pdbx_seq_one_letter_code
_entity_poly.pdbx_strand_id
1 'polypeptide(L)'
;MKVKSILVSQPEPELKNSPYNQLIKKWKVKVDFRPFIHVEGKTSREIRQQKIDLSKFSAIILTSRNSVDHFFRIAEEMRYPIPNALKYFCLSEAVAFYLQKYVVYRKRKIYVGGRTFDELSDVISKYKDENYLLPGSNVLSEIGRAHVWTPVTRSSR
;
A
#
# COMPACT_ATOMS: atom_id res chain seq x y z
N MET A 1 -14.69 8.56 37.18
CA MET A 1 -13.30 8.91 36.79
C MET A 1 -13.37 9.92 35.64
N LYS A 2 -12.69 11.09 35.70
CA LYS A 2 -12.75 12.13 34.65
C LYS A 2 -11.45 12.05 33.84
N VAL A 3 -11.55 11.77 32.53
CA VAL A 3 -10.39 11.76 31.63
C VAL A 3 -9.85 13.19 31.49
N LYS A 4 -8.56 13.40 31.73
CA LYS A 4 -7.89 14.72 31.66
C LYS A 4 -7.08 14.87 30.37
N SER A 5 -6.46 13.78 29.91
CA SER A 5 -5.63 13.78 28.71
C SER A 5 -5.80 12.48 27.91
N ILE A 6 -5.61 12.60 26.59
CA ILE A 6 -5.61 11.50 25.63
C ILE A 6 -4.35 11.59 24.81
N LEU A 7 -3.63 10.45 24.69
CA LEU A 7 -2.51 10.29 23.77
C LEU A 7 -2.98 9.58 22.50
N VAL A 8 -2.74 10.19 21.35
CA VAL A 8 -3.10 9.65 20.05
C VAL A 8 -1.82 9.28 19.29
N SER A 9 -1.67 8.01 18.93
CA SER A 9 -0.48 7.48 18.23
C SER A 9 -0.49 7.72 16.71
N GLN A 10 -1.08 8.84 16.30
CA GLN A 10 -1.16 9.24 14.90
C GLN A 10 -0.61 10.67 14.74
N PRO A 11 -0.19 11.07 13.53
CA PRO A 11 0.11 12.47 13.23
C PRO A 11 -1.12 13.35 13.49
N GLU A 12 -0.87 14.59 13.88
CA GLU A 12 -1.95 15.55 14.07
C GLU A 12 -2.68 15.79 12.75
N PRO A 13 -4.02 15.64 12.71
CA PRO A 13 -4.78 15.82 11.49
C PRO A 13 -4.84 17.29 11.09
N GLU A 14 -4.50 17.61 9.85
CA GLU A 14 -4.51 18.99 9.29
C GLU A 14 -5.92 19.59 9.17
N LEU A 15 -6.95 18.78 9.27
CA LEU A 15 -8.34 19.20 9.05
C LEU A 15 -8.89 19.96 10.26
N LYS A 16 -9.34 21.21 10.05
CA LYS A 16 -10.02 22.04 11.06
C LYS A 16 -11.25 21.36 11.67
N ASN A 17 -11.89 20.40 11.00
CA ASN A 17 -13.06 19.66 11.45
C ASN A 17 -12.73 18.25 11.97
N SER A 18 -11.55 18.04 12.52
CA SER A 18 -11.18 16.78 13.13
C SER A 18 -12.12 16.44 14.31
N PRO A 19 -12.53 15.16 14.49
CA PRO A 19 -13.30 14.71 15.66
C PRO A 19 -12.62 15.05 16.99
N TYR A 20 -11.29 15.12 17.00
CA TYR A 20 -10.51 15.51 18.19
C TYR A 20 -10.78 16.94 18.65
N ASN A 21 -11.08 17.86 17.72
CA ASN A 21 -11.42 19.24 18.05
C ASN A 21 -12.70 19.34 18.89
N GLN A 22 -13.66 18.42 18.68
CA GLN A 22 -14.86 18.37 19.50
C GLN A 22 -14.54 17.90 20.92
N LEU A 23 -13.63 16.93 21.07
CA LEU A 23 -13.19 16.46 22.39
C LEU A 23 -12.49 17.58 23.18
N ILE A 24 -11.60 18.33 22.51
CA ILE A 24 -10.90 19.46 23.13
C ILE A 24 -11.88 20.57 23.55
N LYS A 25 -12.78 20.98 22.64
CA LYS A 25 -13.70 22.11 22.87
C LYS A 25 -14.82 21.75 23.86
N LYS A 26 -15.47 20.59 23.68
CA LYS A 26 -16.66 20.19 24.46
C LYS A 26 -16.28 19.63 25.84
N TRP A 27 -15.22 18.83 25.90
CA TRP A 27 -14.87 18.08 27.11
C TRP A 27 -13.63 18.62 27.82
N LYS A 28 -12.99 19.66 27.28
CA LYS A 28 -11.74 20.27 27.80
C LYS A 28 -10.65 19.23 28.11
N VAL A 29 -10.56 18.20 27.27
CA VAL A 29 -9.56 17.15 27.38
C VAL A 29 -8.33 17.58 26.59
N LYS A 30 -7.15 17.40 27.18
CA LYS A 30 -5.88 17.61 26.46
C LYS A 30 -5.67 16.43 25.50
N VAL A 31 -5.43 16.72 24.23
CA VAL A 31 -5.09 15.69 23.22
C VAL A 31 -3.66 15.93 22.78
N ASP A 32 -2.79 14.94 23.00
CA ASP A 32 -1.39 14.95 22.57
C ASP A 32 -1.22 13.96 21.41
N PHE A 33 -0.75 14.43 20.25
CA PHE A 33 -0.45 13.59 19.09
C PHE A 33 1.02 13.18 19.10
N ARG A 34 1.28 11.87 19.09
CA ARG A 34 2.62 11.29 19.05
C ARG A 34 2.64 10.11 18.07
N PRO A 35 3.08 10.30 16.83
CA PRO A 35 3.22 9.20 15.90
C PRO A 35 4.35 8.27 16.38
N PHE A 36 4.01 7.02 16.72
CA PHE A 36 4.99 6.02 17.13
C PHE A 36 5.53 5.21 15.95
N ILE A 37 4.82 5.23 14.84
CA ILE A 37 5.21 4.52 13.62
C ILE A 37 5.39 5.56 12.52
N HIS A 38 6.56 5.56 11.92
CA HIS A 38 6.86 6.34 10.74
C HIS A 38 7.17 5.41 9.58
N VAL A 39 6.49 5.61 8.44
CA VAL A 39 6.71 4.83 7.22
C VAL A 39 7.51 5.70 6.25
N GLU A 40 8.77 5.35 6.05
CA GLU A 40 9.62 5.97 5.04
C GLU A 40 9.66 5.09 3.78
N GLY A 41 9.48 5.72 2.64
CA GLY A 41 9.65 5.02 1.37
C GLY A 41 11.14 4.90 1.04
N LYS A 42 11.57 3.71 0.63
CA LYS A 42 12.93 3.53 0.09
C LYS A 42 13.19 4.47 -1.08
N THR A 43 14.42 4.90 -1.19
CA THR A 43 14.88 5.73 -2.30
C THR A 43 15.03 4.91 -3.59
N SER A 44 14.97 5.58 -4.74
CA SER A 44 15.24 4.93 -6.04
C SER A 44 16.65 4.32 -6.11
N ARG A 45 17.63 4.88 -5.38
CA ARG A 45 18.97 4.33 -5.26
C ARG A 45 18.97 2.96 -4.58
N GLU A 46 18.26 2.82 -3.45
CA GLU A 46 18.15 1.54 -2.73
C GLU A 46 17.42 0.49 -3.55
N ILE A 47 16.39 0.88 -4.30
CA ILE A 47 15.66 -0.04 -5.20
C ILE A 47 16.56 -0.51 -6.34
N ARG A 48 17.37 0.38 -6.93
CA ARG A 48 18.35 0.01 -7.96
C ARG A 48 19.41 -0.95 -7.43
N GLN A 49 19.87 -0.78 -6.20
CA GLN A 49 20.79 -1.71 -5.54
C GLN A 49 20.23 -3.12 -5.41
N GLN A 50 18.91 -3.25 -5.25
CA GLN A 50 18.24 -4.54 -5.23
C GLN A 50 18.09 -5.17 -6.62
N LYS A 51 18.55 -4.49 -7.69
CA LYS A 51 18.48 -4.94 -9.10
C LYS A 51 17.06 -5.30 -9.55
N ILE A 52 16.05 -4.63 -8.96
CA ILE A 52 14.67 -4.79 -9.35
C ILE A 52 14.41 -4.05 -10.65
N ASP A 53 14.08 -4.80 -11.69
CA ASP A 53 13.70 -4.26 -12.99
C ASP A 53 12.17 -4.24 -13.09
N LEU A 54 11.59 -3.06 -13.02
CA LEU A 54 10.12 -2.88 -13.06
C LEU A 54 9.51 -3.34 -14.39
N SER A 55 10.28 -3.37 -15.48
CA SER A 55 9.80 -3.78 -16.80
C SER A 55 9.45 -5.28 -16.90
N LYS A 56 9.97 -6.08 -15.98
CA LYS A 56 9.72 -7.53 -15.96
C LYS A 56 8.37 -7.90 -15.35
N PHE A 57 7.68 -6.94 -14.73
CA PHE A 57 6.41 -7.20 -14.06
C PHE A 57 5.23 -6.75 -14.93
N SER A 58 4.27 -7.65 -15.10
CA SER A 58 3.05 -7.40 -15.84
C SER A 58 1.86 -7.08 -14.92
N ALA A 59 2.02 -7.34 -13.62
CA ALA A 59 1.01 -7.11 -12.60
C ALA A 59 1.62 -6.59 -11.29
N ILE A 60 0.84 -5.79 -10.56
CA ILE A 60 1.24 -5.26 -9.26
C ILE A 60 0.15 -5.51 -8.22
N ILE A 61 0.55 -5.93 -7.02
CA ILE A 61 -0.35 -6.14 -5.88
C ILE A 61 -0.22 -4.94 -4.94
N LEU A 62 -1.33 -4.25 -4.70
CA LEU A 62 -1.41 -3.06 -3.87
C LEU A 62 -2.26 -3.35 -2.63
N THR A 63 -1.63 -3.36 -1.46
CA THR A 63 -2.27 -3.72 -0.19
C THR A 63 -2.74 -2.51 0.63
N SER A 64 -2.23 -1.31 0.32
CA SER A 64 -2.53 -0.09 1.07
C SER A 64 -2.37 1.15 0.20
N ARG A 65 -2.86 2.29 0.69
CA ARG A 65 -2.63 3.60 0.05
C ARG A 65 -1.14 3.93 -0.02
N ASN A 66 -0.38 3.62 1.03
CA ASN A 66 1.06 3.84 1.06
C ASN A 66 1.77 3.02 -0.04
N SER A 67 1.36 1.78 -0.29
CA SER A 67 1.93 0.98 -1.37
C SER A 67 1.66 1.59 -2.76
N VAL A 68 0.50 2.22 -2.94
CA VAL A 68 0.19 2.98 -4.16
C VAL A 68 1.14 4.17 -4.29
N ASP A 69 1.18 5.06 -3.29
CA ASP A 69 1.99 6.27 -3.33
C ASP A 69 3.48 5.96 -3.56
N HIS A 70 4.02 4.99 -2.84
CA HIS A 70 5.43 4.61 -2.96
C HIS A 70 5.76 3.97 -4.31
N PHE A 71 4.86 3.16 -4.87
CA PHE A 71 5.09 2.58 -6.19
C PHE A 71 5.17 3.67 -7.27
N PHE A 72 4.20 4.58 -7.32
CA PHE A 72 4.19 5.63 -8.34
C PHE A 72 5.34 6.61 -8.16
N ARG A 73 5.68 6.97 -6.92
CA ARG A 73 6.86 7.78 -6.63
C ARG A 73 8.15 7.14 -7.14
N ILE A 74 8.36 5.85 -6.86
CA ILE A 74 9.55 5.13 -7.33
C ILE A 74 9.57 5.01 -8.85
N ALA A 75 8.44 4.73 -9.49
CA ALA A 75 8.33 4.67 -10.94
C ALA A 75 8.74 6.01 -11.58
N GLU A 76 8.29 7.13 -11.01
CA GLU A 76 8.64 8.48 -11.44
C GLU A 76 10.13 8.78 -11.22
N GLU A 77 10.68 8.51 -10.02
CA GLU A 77 12.10 8.71 -9.71
C GLU A 77 13.02 7.85 -10.59
N MET A 78 12.58 6.66 -10.97
CA MET A 78 13.30 5.78 -11.88
C MET A 78 13.09 6.11 -13.36
N ARG A 79 12.21 7.07 -13.66
CA ARG A 79 11.77 7.42 -15.02
C ARG A 79 11.21 6.22 -15.78
N TYR A 80 10.50 5.35 -15.05
CA TYR A 80 9.88 4.17 -15.62
C TYR A 80 8.50 4.52 -16.19
N PRO A 81 8.31 4.46 -17.52
CA PRO A 81 7.01 4.68 -18.13
C PRO A 81 6.09 3.50 -17.78
N ILE A 82 5.09 3.74 -16.96
CA ILE A 82 4.16 2.68 -16.54
C ILE A 82 3.35 2.20 -17.76
N PRO A 83 3.48 0.90 -18.14
CA PRO A 83 2.80 0.39 -19.33
C PRO A 83 1.28 0.45 -19.18
N ASN A 84 0.59 0.82 -20.25
CA ASN A 84 -0.86 0.76 -20.29
C ASN A 84 -1.43 -0.66 -20.07
N ALA A 85 -0.63 -1.69 -20.28
CA ALA A 85 -1.01 -3.08 -20.08
C ALA A 85 -0.90 -3.56 -18.63
N LEU A 86 -0.22 -2.80 -17.75
CA LEU A 86 -0.01 -3.19 -16.35
C LEU A 86 -1.35 -3.42 -15.63
N LYS A 87 -1.45 -4.58 -14.96
CA LYS A 87 -2.62 -4.97 -14.18
C LYS A 87 -2.41 -4.63 -12.70
N TYR A 88 -3.47 -4.19 -12.05
CA TYR A 88 -3.44 -3.79 -10.64
C TYR A 88 -4.36 -4.72 -9.84
N PHE A 89 -3.81 -5.35 -8.81
CA PHE A 89 -4.53 -6.20 -7.87
C PHE A 89 -4.58 -5.48 -6.54
N CYS A 90 -5.74 -4.96 -6.20
CA CYS A 90 -5.95 -4.16 -5.00
C CYS A 90 -6.57 -5.01 -3.90
N LEU A 91 -6.04 -4.93 -2.69
CA LEU A 91 -6.56 -5.70 -1.55
C LEU A 91 -8.01 -5.35 -1.23
N SER A 92 -8.40 -4.08 -1.41
CA SER A 92 -9.75 -3.60 -1.11
C SER A 92 -10.21 -2.53 -2.09
N GLU A 93 -11.52 -2.30 -2.13
CA GLU A 93 -12.12 -1.21 -2.93
C GLU A 93 -11.56 0.17 -2.56
N ALA A 94 -11.26 0.40 -1.28
CA ALA A 94 -10.67 1.66 -0.82
C ALA A 94 -9.29 1.92 -1.45
N VAL A 95 -8.49 0.87 -1.66
CA VAL A 95 -7.20 0.96 -2.34
C VAL A 95 -7.41 1.17 -3.84
N ALA A 96 -8.35 0.46 -4.46
CA ALA A 96 -8.67 0.61 -5.87
C ALA A 96 -9.22 2.01 -6.18
N PHE A 97 -10.05 2.56 -5.29
CA PHE A 97 -10.53 3.94 -5.40
C PHE A 97 -9.38 4.95 -5.30
N TYR A 98 -8.46 4.74 -4.34
CA TYR A 98 -7.31 5.62 -4.17
C TYR A 98 -6.34 5.56 -5.37
N LEU A 99 -6.20 4.39 -6.00
CA LEU A 99 -5.40 4.19 -7.20
C LEU A 99 -5.83 5.09 -8.37
N GLN A 100 -7.10 5.50 -8.43
CA GLN A 100 -7.62 6.39 -9.47
C GLN A 100 -6.97 7.79 -9.47
N LYS A 101 -6.28 8.14 -8.38
CA LYS A 101 -5.45 9.36 -8.33
C LYS A 101 -4.31 9.33 -9.36
N TYR A 102 -3.84 8.13 -9.70
CA TYR A 102 -2.67 7.92 -10.57
C TYR A 102 -3.02 7.32 -11.93
N VAL A 103 -4.08 6.53 -12.00
CA VAL A 103 -4.48 5.83 -13.23
C VAL A 103 -5.98 5.95 -13.49
N VAL A 104 -6.34 5.97 -14.79
CA VAL A 104 -7.75 5.93 -15.17
C VAL A 104 -8.32 4.54 -14.87
N TYR A 105 -9.45 4.50 -14.15
CA TYR A 105 -10.11 3.25 -13.83
C TYR A 105 -10.55 2.48 -15.08
N ARG A 106 -10.12 1.22 -15.17
CA ARG A 106 -10.53 0.30 -16.25
C ARG A 106 -10.79 -1.07 -15.64
N LYS A 107 -12.02 -1.57 -15.73
CA LYS A 107 -12.44 -2.89 -15.19
C LYS A 107 -11.54 -4.07 -15.60
N ARG A 108 -10.93 -4.00 -16.78
CA ARG A 108 -10.04 -5.07 -17.30
C ARG A 108 -8.62 -5.00 -16.76
N LYS A 109 -8.29 -4.02 -15.94
CA LYS A 109 -6.92 -3.77 -15.44
C LYS A 109 -6.84 -3.64 -13.93
N ILE A 110 -7.94 -3.35 -13.26
CA ILE A 110 -8.00 -3.18 -11.82
C ILE A 110 -8.90 -4.27 -11.26
N TYR A 111 -8.29 -5.16 -10.51
CA TYR A 111 -8.92 -6.29 -9.85
C TYR A 111 -8.94 -6.01 -8.36
N VAL A 112 -10.06 -6.29 -7.72
CA VAL A 112 -10.24 -6.02 -6.29
C VAL A 112 -10.49 -7.36 -5.61
N GLY A 113 -9.74 -7.62 -4.53
CA GLY A 113 -10.08 -8.65 -3.55
C GLY A 113 -11.26 -8.19 -2.69
N GLY A 114 -11.56 -8.90 -1.63
CA GLY A 114 -12.54 -8.48 -0.65
C GLY A 114 -11.92 -7.54 0.38
N ARG A 115 -11.51 -8.09 1.52
CA ARG A 115 -10.79 -7.36 2.58
C ARG A 115 -9.58 -8.13 3.09
N THR A 116 -9.50 -9.40 2.73
CA THR A 116 -8.44 -10.31 3.15
C THR A 116 -7.49 -10.62 2.00
N PHE A 117 -6.29 -11.07 2.32
CA PHE A 117 -5.33 -11.48 1.32
C PHE A 117 -5.77 -12.80 0.64
N ASP A 118 -6.50 -13.65 1.34
CA ASP A 118 -7.01 -14.92 0.80
C ASP A 118 -7.99 -14.67 -0.35
N GLU A 119 -8.94 -13.74 -0.16
CA GLU A 119 -9.87 -13.34 -1.22
C GLU A 119 -9.16 -12.75 -2.44
N LEU A 120 -8.08 -12.01 -2.22
CA LEU A 120 -7.24 -11.50 -3.31
C LEU A 120 -6.47 -12.64 -3.99
N SER A 121 -6.02 -13.64 -3.23
CA SER A 121 -5.33 -14.83 -3.74
C SER A 121 -6.21 -15.62 -4.72
N ASP A 122 -7.50 -15.73 -4.44
CA ASP A 122 -8.46 -16.37 -5.36
C ASP A 122 -8.56 -15.62 -6.70
N VAL A 123 -8.48 -14.32 -6.66
CA VAL A 123 -8.44 -13.50 -7.88
C VAL A 123 -7.11 -13.68 -8.62
N ILE A 124 -5.98 -13.65 -7.91
CA ILE A 124 -4.63 -13.84 -8.46
C ILE A 124 -4.50 -15.23 -9.11
N SER A 125 -5.11 -16.25 -8.51
CA SER A 125 -5.04 -17.63 -9.01
C SER A 125 -5.60 -17.80 -10.43
N LYS A 126 -6.47 -16.88 -10.88
CA LYS A 126 -7.02 -16.83 -12.24
C LYS A 126 -6.05 -16.25 -13.27
N TYR A 127 -4.97 -15.61 -12.81
CA TYR A 127 -3.99 -14.90 -13.63
C TYR A 127 -2.56 -15.40 -13.35
N LYS A 128 -2.38 -16.74 -13.37
CA LYS A 128 -1.11 -17.38 -12.99
C LYS A 128 0.08 -17.06 -13.90
N ASP A 129 -0.20 -16.61 -15.11
CA ASP A 129 0.84 -16.30 -16.10
C ASP A 129 1.43 -14.89 -15.95
N GLU A 130 0.93 -14.10 -14.99
CA GLU A 130 1.42 -12.77 -14.74
C GLU A 130 2.66 -12.78 -13.83
N ASN A 131 3.57 -11.84 -14.09
CA ASN A 131 4.70 -11.58 -13.21
C ASN A 131 4.31 -10.49 -12.21
N TYR A 132 4.19 -10.87 -10.95
CA TYR A 132 3.68 -9.99 -9.89
C TYR A 132 4.79 -9.26 -9.15
N LEU A 133 4.60 -7.95 -8.95
CA LEU A 133 5.35 -7.14 -7.99
C LEU A 133 4.48 -6.86 -6.77
N LEU A 134 4.97 -7.17 -5.58
CA LEU A 134 4.34 -6.82 -4.31
C LEU A 134 5.19 -5.78 -3.58
N PRO A 135 4.86 -4.49 -3.63
CA PRO A 135 5.50 -3.49 -2.79
C PRO A 135 5.09 -3.69 -1.34
N GLY A 136 6.05 -4.01 -0.49
CA GLY A 136 5.83 -4.28 0.92
C GLY A 136 6.82 -3.57 1.83
N SER A 137 6.57 -3.62 3.13
CA SER A 137 7.51 -3.18 4.16
C SER A 137 8.68 -4.17 4.27
N ASN A 138 9.87 -3.67 4.60
CA ASN A 138 11.01 -4.52 4.99
C ASN A 138 10.82 -5.12 6.40
N VAL A 139 9.91 -4.58 7.18
CA VAL A 139 9.49 -5.15 8.47
C VAL A 139 8.21 -5.94 8.22
N LEU A 140 8.34 -7.23 8.06
CA LEU A 140 7.20 -8.15 7.95
C LEU A 140 6.81 -8.60 9.36
N SER A 141 5.54 -8.44 9.72
CA SER A 141 4.98 -9.11 10.90
C SER A 141 4.98 -10.63 10.66
N GLU A 142 5.05 -11.44 11.71
CA GLU A 142 5.01 -12.90 11.59
C GLU A 142 3.75 -13.41 10.88
N ILE A 143 2.64 -12.68 11.00
CA ILE A 143 1.39 -12.92 10.30
C ILE A 143 1.56 -12.78 8.76
N GLY A 144 2.44 -11.88 8.31
CA GLY A 144 2.75 -11.71 6.89
C GLY A 144 3.69 -12.78 6.31
N ARG A 145 4.44 -13.51 7.15
CA ARG A 145 5.36 -14.55 6.68
C ARG A 145 4.66 -15.80 6.14
N ALA A 146 3.47 -16.09 6.64
CA ALA A 146 2.69 -17.25 6.19
C ALA A 146 2.17 -17.13 4.74
N HIS A 147 2.19 -15.92 4.16
CA HIS A 147 1.64 -15.62 2.83
C HIS A 147 2.59 -14.92 1.87
N VAL A 148 3.90 -14.89 2.19
CA VAL A 148 4.89 -14.39 1.23
C VAL A 148 5.12 -15.48 0.19
N TRP A 149 4.41 -15.38 -0.91
CA TRP A 149 4.76 -16.08 -2.14
C TRP A 149 6.07 -15.46 -2.63
N THR A 150 7.18 -16.12 -2.34
CA THR A 150 8.39 -15.88 -3.11
C THR A 150 8.10 -16.35 -4.53
N PRO A 151 8.38 -15.53 -5.57
CA PRO A 151 8.28 -16.00 -6.93
C PRO A 151 9.28 -17.14 -7.07
N VAL A 152 8.76 -18.37 -7.16
CA VAL A 152 9.56 -19.52 -7.56
C VAL A 152 9.85 -19.31 -9.04
N THR A 153 11.01 -18.79 -9.34
CA THR A 153 11.56 -18.86 -10.69
C THR A 153 11.73 -20.32 -11.03
N ARG A 154 10.75 -20.87 -11.73
CA ARG A 154 10.87 -22.19 -12.35
C ARG A 154 11.89 -22.04 -13.47
N SER A 155 13.15 -22.34 -13.16
CA SER A 155 14.15 -22.61 -14.18
C SER A 155 13.69 -23.84 -14.94
N SER A 156 13.16 -23.66 -16.15
CA SER A 156 12.97 -24.73 -17.12
C SER A 156 14.33 -25.14 -17.61
N ARG A 157 14.72 -26.36 -17.32
CA ARG A 157 15.73 -27.10 -18.11
C ARG A 157 15.08 -27.63 -19.36
#